data_13246587c8c9257c7e2ebf0c7e214dc6
#
_entry.id   13246587c8c9257c7e2ebf0c7e214dc6
#
_cell.length_a   1.000
_cell.length_b   1.000
_cell.length_c   1.000
_cell.angle_alpha   90.00
_cell.angle_beta   90.00
_cell.angle_gamma   90.00
#
_symmetry.space_group_name_H-M   'P 1'
#
loop_
_entity.id
_entity.type
_entity.pdbx_description
1 polymer ?
#
loop_
_entity_poly.entity_id
_entity_poly.type
_entity_poly.pdbx_seq_one_letter_code
_entity_poly.pdbx_strand_id
1 'polypeptide(L)'
;MIAKRISLNRLNTRIFPGWYVVAACAAIGAYGGGVYFYGFTLFFNPLREELDLTATQASWVFSLTRLEGAFEGVLIGFMIDRWGARKIMLVGIPVVGVGYLLWATVVDSYVSLLVVYVGIIALGVNGGFFHPGLAVANNWFIRKRAKAMAVISAGVGIGGAIIVPAVGMGIDHLTGWPFDVGWRNVAFIAGIILLVCIWPLVLVIRHSPESVGLRPDGDPVGEEVANRSSVISDDAGGQQVAPLVGEVEYGVAEAFRTKAMWILLAGITLRFTAHTAIMVHLSPILESQGMSTTLAGFAIGIMVALSIPGRILVGFLGDRFQKNRVVAWLMVIQVVATFVLYGADTRFELWLFIGLFAFAYGAGILNWAIVGDYFGRARFATLRGMMGLVFSGGAVVGPVLLGSYYDNTGEYTAGIFILLIVTIMATVCFWFAGPPEPKT
;
A
#
# COMPACT_ATOMS: atom_id res chain seq x y z
N MET A 1 38.68 4.87 4.68
CA MET A 1 38.97 6.03 5.55
C MET A 1 37.94 7.09 5.25
N ILE A 2 37.34 7.71 6.31
CA ILE A 2 36.32 8.77 6.26
C ILE A 2 34.88 8.30 6.00
N ALA A 3 34.33 7.54 6.94
CA ALA A 3 32.94 7.68 7.32
C ALA A 3 32.92 8.13 8.80
N LYS A 4 33.12 9.44 9.01
CA LYS A 4 32.96 10.07 10.31
C LYS A 4 31.54 9.76 10.76
N ARG A 5 31.40 8.89 11.77
CA ARG A 5 30.14 8.57 12.45
C ARG A 5 29.46 9.89 12.78
N ILE A 6 28.40 10.22 12.08
CA ILE A 6 27.46 11.26 12.53
C ILE A 6 26.87 10.70 13.82
N SER A 7 27.41 11.11 14.96
CA SER A 7 26.92 10.69 16.24
C SER A 7 25.62 11.47 16.48
N LEU A 8 24.49 10.79 16.41
CA LEU A 8 23.17 11.31 16.81
C LEU A 8 23.16 11.85 18.27
N ASN A 9 24.17 11.53 19.06
CA ASN A 9 24.38 12.03 20.41
C ASN A 9 24.73 13.53 20.49
N ARG A 10 25.03 14.23 19.38
CA ARG A 10 25.29 15.68 19.39
C ARG A 10 24.06 16.56 19.17
N LEU A 11 22.92 15.95 18.82
CA LEU A 11 21.67 16.69 18.84
C LEU A 11 21.16 16.72 20.26
N ASN A 12 21.44 17.84 20.94
CA ASN A 12 20.88 18.18 22.26
C ASN A 12 19.38 18.45 22.12
N THR A 13 18.62 17.42 21.64
CA THR A 13 17.23 17.53 21.27
C THR A 13 16.35 16.86 22.32
N ARG A 14 15.33 17.59 22.76
CA ARG A 14 14.25 17.08 23.64
C ARG A 14 13.44 15.93 23.00
N ILE A 15 13.75 15.54 21.75
CA ILE A 15 13.02 14.56 20.98
C ILE A 15 13.82 13.26 20.92
N PHE A 16 13.18 12.13 21.23
CA PHE A 16 13.78 10.80 21.12
C PHE A 16 14.23 10.51 19.68
N PRO A 17 15.50 10.06 19.46
CA PRO A 17 16.07 9.85 18.13
C PRO A 17 15.28 8.90 17.22
N GLY A 18 14.49 7.98 17.80
CA GLY A 18 13.58 7.10 17.04
C GLY A 18 12.59 7.84 16.15
N TRP A 19 12.18 9.07 16.54
CA TRP A 19 11.28 9.86 15.70
C TRP A 19 11.93 10.39 14.41
N TYR A 20 13.25 10.66 14.43
CA TYR A 20 13.98 11.03 13.20
C TYR A 20 14.07 9.84 12.25
N VAL A 21 14.24 8.62 12.79
CA VAL A 21 14.24 7.39 12.00
C VAL A 21 12.85 7.17 11.39
N VAL A 22 11.78 7.35 12.17
CA VAL A 22 10.39 7.26 11.66
C VAL A 22 10.11 8.32 10.60
N ALA A 23 10.58 9.57 10.79
CA ALA A 23 10.42 10.64 9.80
C ALA A 23 11.14 10.31 8.48
N ALA A 24 12.35 9.74 8.56
CA ALA A 24 13.07 9.28 7.36
C ALA A 24 12.31 8.16 6.64
N CYS A 25 11.79 7.16 7.38
CA CYS A 25 10.96 6.10 6.82
C CYS A 25 9.66 6.66 6.21
N ALA A 26 9.04 7.66 6.85
CA ALA A 26 7.83 8.31 6.34
C ALA A 26 8.11 9.09 5.04
N ALA A 27 9.24 9.80 4.95
CA ALA A 27 9.66 10.52 3.75
C ALA A 27 9.95 9.54 2.57
N ILE A 28 10.64 8.43 2.84
CA ILE A 28 10.85 7.36 1.87
C ILE A 28 9.52 6.76 1.43
N GLY A 29 8.63 6.45 2.39
CA GLY A 29 7.28 5.95 2.13
C GLY A 29 6.42 6.95 1.34
N ALA A 30 6.57 8.26 1.60
CA ALA A 30 5.87 9.31 0.86
C ALA A 30 6.28 9.32 -0.61
N TYR A 31 7.57 9.22 -0.88
CA TYR A 31 8.05 9.17 -2.26
C TYR A 31 7.55 7.92 -3.00
N GLY A 32 7.70 6.73 -2.41
CA GLY A 32 7.20 5.48 -2.99
C GLY A 32 5.68 5.47 -3.15
N GLY A 33 4.96 6.05 -2.18
CA GLY A 33 3.50 6.24 -2.25
C GLY A 33 3.07 7.10 -3.42
N GLY A 34 3.74 8.24 -3.61
CA GLY A 34 3.41 9.18 -4.67
C GLY A 34 3.76 8.68 -6.07
N VAL A 35 4.99 8.25 -6.27
CA VAL A 35 5.49 7.91 -7.62
C VAL A 35 5.06 6.51 -8.05
N TYR A 36 5.13 5.52 -7.15
CA TYR A 36 4.85 4.14 -7.52
C TYR A 36 3.42 3.71 -7.18
N PHE A 37 2.94 3.94 -5.95
CA PHE A 37 1.69 3.34 -5.50
C PHE A 37 0.44 4.02 -6.05
N TYR A 38 0.41 5.36 -6.07
CA TYR A 38 -0.72 6.16 -6.58
C TYR A 38 -0.45 6.78 -7.95
N GLY A 39 0.82 7.13 -8.24
CA GLY A 39 1.18 7.81 -9.48
C GLY A 39 1.18 6.92 -10.71
N PHE A 40 1.27 5.59 -10.56
CA PHE A 40 1.40 4.65 -11.68
C PHE A 40 0.27 4.77 -12.72
N THR A 41 -0.95 5.10 -12.28
CA THR A 41 -2.10 5.22 -13.18
C THR A 41 -1.94 6.35 -14.20
N LEU A 42 -1.18 7.41 -13.87
CA LEU A 42 -0.90 8.53 -14.78
C LEU A 42 0.02 8.14 -15.95
N PHE A 43 0.83 7.10 -15.78
CA PHE A 43 1.68 6.57 -16.84
C PHE A 43 0.94 5.62 -17.80
N PHE A 44 -0.30 5.24 -17.48
CA PHE A 44 -1.04 4.21 -18.23
C PHE A 44 -1.25 4.57 -19.70
N ASN A 45 -1.89 5.72 -19.97
CA ASN A 45 -2.15 6.16 -21.35
C ASN A 45 -0.87 6.57 -22.09
N PRO A 46 0.04 7.38 -21.52
CA PRO A 46 1.30 7.71 -22.19
C PRO A 46 2.13 6.50 -22.61
N LEU A 47 2.15 5.44 -21.79
CA LEU A 47 2.83 4.18 -22.14
C LEU A 47 2.11 3.43 -23.27
N ARG A 48 0.77 3.38 -23.21
CA ARG A 48 0.00 2.75 -24.27
C ARG A 48 0.21 3.39 -25.62
N GLU A 49 0.16 4.72 -25.65
CA GLU A 49 0.30 5.50 -26.87
C GLU A 49 1.70 5.36 -27.48
N GLU A 50 2.74 5.44 -26.65
CA GLU A 50 4.11 5.39 -27.16
C GLU A 50 4.57 3.98 -27.55
N LEU A 51 4.14 2.95 -26.80
CA LEU A 51 4.55 1.56 -27.04
C LEU A 51 3.51 0.75 -27.84
N ASP A 52 2.46 1.40 -28.36
CA ASP A 52 1.36 0.76 -29.09
C ASP A 52 0.76 -0.45 -28.36
N LEU A 53 0.49 -0.26 -27.04
CA LEU A 53 -0.03 -1.32 -26.18
C LEU A 53 -1.54 -1.30 -26.12
N THR A 54 -2.13 -2.48 -26.00
CA THR A 54 -3.54 -2.61 -25.64
C THR A 54 -3.74 -2.24 -24.14
N ALA A 55 -4.96 -1.86 -23.77
CA ALA A 55 -5.26 -1.60 -22.35
C ALA A 55 -5.09 -2.87 -21.50
N THR A 56 -5.35 -4.05 -22.08
CA THR A 56 -5.08 -5.34 -21.46
C THR A 56 -3.59 -5.52 -21.14
N GLN A 57 -2.70 -5.26 -22.10
CA GLN A 57 -1.26 -5.37 -21.91
C GLN A 57 -0.75 -4.44 -20.83
N ALA A 58 -1.16 -3.16 -20.85
CA ALA A 58 -0.82 -2.20 -19.80
C ALA A 58 -1.34 -2.65 -18.43
N SER A 59 -2.58 -3.17 -18.35
CA SER A 59 -3.16 -3.70 -17.12
C SER A 59 -2.38 -4.89 -16.56
N TRP A 60 -1.86 -5.77 -17.42
CA TRP A 60 -1.00 -6.88 -16.98
C TRP A 60 0.27 -6.39 -16.30
N VAL A 61 0.94 -5.35 -16.82
CA VAL A 61 2.15 -4.78 -16.21
C VAL A 61 1.88 -4.40 -14.76
N PHE A 62 0.84 -3.60 -14.52
CA PHE A 62 0.51 -3.13 -13.17
C PHE A 62 -0.06 -4.23 -12.26
N SER A 63 -0.77 -5.20 -12.83
CA SER A 63 -1.36 -6.31 -12.08
C SER A 63 -0.32 -7.33 -11.63
N LEU A 64 0.68 -7.63 -12.47
CA LEU A 64 1.76 -8.56 -12.14
C LEU A 64 2.59 -8.06 -10.96
N THR A 65 2.81 -6.74 -10.82
CA THR A 65 3.51 -6.19 -9.64
C THR A 65 2.77 -6.47 -8.33
N ARG A 66 1.44 -6.58 -8.37
CA ARG A 66 0.62 -6.93 -7.18
C ARG A 66 0.75 -8.41 -6.82
N LEU A 67 0.79 -9.26 -7.84
CA LEU A 67 0.99 -10.70 -7.65
C LEU A 67 2.39 -10.99 -7.11
N GLU A 68 3.41 -10.39 -7.72
CA GLU A 68 4.81 -10.49 -7.28
C GLU A 68 4.96 -10.07 -5.81
N GLY A 69 4.42 -8.90 -5.43
CA GLY A 69 4.49 -8.40 -4.07
C GLY A 69 3.86 -9.33 -3.03
N ALA A 70 2.89 -10.17 -3.40
CA ALA A 70 2.30 -11.15 -2.50
C ALA A 70 3.29 -12.28 -2.15
N PHE A 71 4.10 -12.72 -3.10
CA PHE A 71 5.13 -13.74 -2.88
C PHE A 71 6.39 -13.15 -2.25
N GLU A 72 6.81 -12.02 -2.76
CA GLU A 72 8.04 -11.34 -2.36
C GLU A 72 7.99 -10.85 -0.91
N GLY A 73 6.82 -10.44 -0.42
CA GLY A 73 6.65 -9.96 0.94
C GLY A 73 7.14 -10.94 2.00
N VAL A 74 6.99 -12.25 1.77
CA VAL A 74 7.50 -13.30 2.67
C VAL A 74 9.02 -13.36 2.63
N LEU A 75 9.61 -13.31 1.42
CA LEU A 75 11.06 -13.35 1.22
C LEU A 75 11.73 -12.11 1.83
N ILE A 76 11.19 -10.93 1.54
CA ILE A 76 11.70 -9.66 2.06
C ILE A 76 11.57 -9.61 3.59
N GLY A 77 10.47 -10.12 4.17
CA GLY A 77 10.32 -10.25 5.62
C GLY A 77 11.46 -11.07 6.23
N PHE A 78 11.73 -12.25 5.69
CA PHE A 78 12.85 -13.10 6.13
C PHE A 78 14.22 -12.42 5.97
N MET A 79 14.45 -11.71 4.86
CA MET A 79 15.69 -10.97 4.64
C MET A 79 15.85 -9.81 5.62
N ILE A 80 14.77 -9.10 5.98
CA ILE A 80 14.78 -8.03 6.98
C ILE A 80 15.15 -8.60 8.35
N ASP A 81 14.57 -9.73 8.76
CA ASP A 81 14.85 -10.37 10.04
C ASP A 81 16.30 -10.83 10.13
N ARG A 82 16.85 -11.37 9.03
CA ARG A 82 18.22 -11.89 9.00
C ARG A 82 19.30 -10.81 8.84
N TRP A 83 19.08 -9.81 8.00
CA TRP A 83 20.10 -8.81 7.61
C TRP A 83 19.82 -7.40 8.13
N GLY A 84 18.61 -7.17 8.60
CA GLY A 84 18.15 -5.86 9.10
C GLY A 84 17.60 -4.95 8.01
N ALA A 85 16.56 -4.21 8.33
CA ALA A 85 15.82 -3.33 7.43
C ALA A 85 16.73 -2.34 6.67
N ARG A 86 17.73 -1.75 7.33
CA ARG A 86 18.64 -0.78 6.72
C ARG A 86 19.40 -1.33 5.52
N LYS A 87 19.93 -2.56 5.61
CA LYS A 87 20.70 -3.16 4.50
C LYS A 87 19.81 -3.44 3.30
N ILE A 88 18.58 -3.89 3.56
CA ILE A 88 17.61 -4.15 2.50
C ILE A 88 17.23 -2.85 1.80
N MET A 89 16.97 -1.76 2.53
CA MET A 89 16.69 -0.44 1.94
C MET A 89 17.89 0.14 1.17
N LEU A 90 19.13 -0.09 1.65
CA LEU A 90 20.35 0.35 0.96
C LEU A 90 20.51 -0.27 -0.43
N VAL A 91 19.94 -1.44 -0.65
CA VAL A 91 19.92 -2.13 -1.95
C VAL A 91 18.61 -1.83 -2.70
N GLY A 92 17.46 -1.96 -2.06
CA GLY A 92 16.15 -1.83 -2.69
C GLY A 92 15.92 -0.46 -3.33
N ILE A 93 16.23 0.62 -2.62
CA ILE A 93 16.00 1.99 -3.16
C ILE A 93 16.85 2.28 -4.39
N PRO A 94 18.18 1.99 -4.43
CA PRO A 94 18.95 2.13 -5.65
C PRO A 94 18.46 1.25 -6.80
N VAL A 95 18.00 0.02 -6.53
CA VAL A 95 17.42 -0.85 -7.56
C VAL A 95 16.21 -0.18 -8.20
N VAL A 96 15.30 0.40 -7.39
CA VAL A 96 14.17 1.18 -7.90
C VAL A 96 14.65 2.40 -8.68
N GLY A 97 15.60 3.16 -8.14
CA GLY A 97 16.13 4.36 -8.81
C GLY A 97 16.73 4.05 -10.19
N VAL A 98 17.58 3.03 -10.27
CA VAL A 98 18.12 2.53 -11.55
C VAL A 98 16.99 2.00 -12.44
N GLY A 99 16.01 1.29 -11.88
CA GLY A 99 14.84 0.82 -12.61
C GLY A 99 14.07 1.96 -13.28
N TYR A 100 13.85 3.07 -12.60
CA TYR A 100 13.20 4.26 -13.17
C TYR A 100 14.05 4.92 -14.27
N LEU A 101 15.37 4.96 -14.12
CA LEU A 101 16.26 5.43 -15.17
C LEU A 101 16.22 4.52 -16.40
N LEU A 102 16.26 3.20 -16.21
CA LEU A 102 16.10 2.23 -17.31
C LEU A 102 14.72 2.34 -17.96
N TRP A 103 13.66 2.55 -17.15
CA TRP A 103 12.32 2.73 -17.67
C TRP A 103 12.24 3.94 -18.62
N ALA A 104 12.88 5.04 -18.26
CA ALA A 104 12.92 6.23 -19.10
C ALA A 104 13.79 6.07 -20.38
N THR A 105 14.85 5.26 -20.35
CA THR A 105 15.89 5.26 -21.39
C THR A 105 15.88 4.04 -22.30
N VAL A 106 15.50 2.86 -21.80
CA VAL A 106 15.69 1.56 -22.49
C VAL A 106 14.38 0.91 -22.89
N VAL A 107 13.25 1.33 -22.27
CA VAL A 107 11.95 0.71 -22.56
C VAL A 107 11.41 1.22 -23.88
N ASP A 108 11.33 0.31 -24.87
CA ASP A 108 10.86 0.53 -26.24
C ASP A 108 9.87 -0.54 -26.71
N SER A 109 9.57 -1.54 -25.86
CA SER A 109 8.71 -2.66 -26.18
C SER A 109 7.99 -3.18 -24.95
N TYR A 110 6.91 -3.96 -25.16
CA TYR A 110 6.16 -4.60 -24.08
C TYR A 110 7.04 -5.51 -23.20
N VAL A 111 7.97 -6.25 -23.81
CA VAL A 111 8.87 -7.16 -23.08
C VAL A 111 9.86 -6.37 -22.23
N SER A 112 10.49 -5.33 -22.78
CA SER A 112 11.39 -4.47 -21.99
C SER A 112 10.66 -3.77 -20.85
N LEU A 113 9.40 -3.34 -21.05
CA LEU A 113 8.55 -2.79 -20.00
C LEU A 113 8.29 -3.81 -18.88
N LEU A 114 7.94 -5.05 -19.20
CA LEU A 114 7.74 -6.10 -18.19
C LEU A 114 9.03 -6.37 -17.40
N VAL A 115 10.16 -6.52 -18.08
CA VAL A 115 11.45 -6.79 -17.41
C VAL A 115 11.83 -5.65 -16.48
N VAL A 116 11.69 -4.40 -16.91
CA VAL A 116 12.12 -3.25 -16.12
C VAL A 116 11.11 -2.94 -15.02
N TYR A 117 9.81 -2.87 -15.33
CA TYR A 117 8.81 -2.44 -14.36
C TYR A 117 8.47 -3.53 -13.35
N VAL A 118 8.23 -4.76 -13.81
CA VAL A 118 7.94 -5.89 -12.92
C VAL A 118 9.23 -6.48 -12.34
N GLY A 119 10.21 -6.81 -13.17
CA GLY A 119 11.41 -7.52 -12.74
C GLY A 119 12.43 -6.66 -11.96
N ILE A 120 12.44 -5.33 -12.13
CA ILE A 120 13.42 -4.46 -11.45
C ILE A 120 12.73 -3.49 -10.48
N ILE A 121 11.76 -2.70 -10.96
CA ILE A 121 11.15 -1.65 -10.12
C ILE A 121 10.31 -2.29 -9.02
N ALA A 122 9.40 -3.20 -9.34
CA ALA A 122 8.51 -3.80 -8.35
C ALA A 122 9.30 -4.59 -7.30
N LEU A 123 10.28 -5.40 -7.73
CA LEU A 123 11.18 -6.12 -6.84
C LEU A 123 11.89 -5.18 -5.85
N GLY A 124 12.41 -4.06 -6.31
CA GLY A 124 13.07 -3.08 -5.45
C GLY A 124 12.12 -2.35 -4.49
N VAL A 125 10.87 -2.13 -4.89
CA VAL A 125 9.87 -1.38 -4.09
C VAL A 125 9.55 -2.06 -2.77
N ASN A 126 9.30 -3.36 -2.77
CA ASN A 126 8.98 -4.11 -1.56
C ASN A 126 10.13 -4.10 -0.55
N GLY A 127 11.37 -4.22 -1.04
CA GLY A 127 12.58 -4.11 -0.21
C GLY A 127 12.95 -2.67 0.17
N GLY A 128 12.57 -1.67 -0.63
CA GLY A 128 12.97 -0.27 -0.43
C GLY A 128 12.03 0.56 0.43
N PHE A 129 10.71 0.40 0.30
CA PHE A 129 9.77 1.40 0.81
C PHE A 129 8.89 0.94 1.97
N PHE A 130 8.09 -0.12 1.81
CA PHE A 130 6.99 -0.38 2.74
C PHE A 130 7.36 -1.30 3.91
N HIS A 131 7.87 -2.49 3.62
CA HIS A 131 8.11 -3.50 4.64
C HIS A 131 9.21 -3.10 5.63
N PRO A 132 10.38 -2.58 5.18
CA PRO A 132 11.45 -2.22 6.11
C PRO A 132 11.09 -1.08 7.05
N GLY A 133 10.33 -0.07 6.57
CA GLY A 133 9.92 1.06 7.41
C GLY A 133 9.07 0.64 8.60
N LEU A 134 8.10 -0.27 8.37
CA LEU A 134 7.26 -0.81 9.44
C LEU A 134 8.06 -1.69 10.41
N ALA A 135 9.01 -2.47 9.92
CA ALA A 135 9.90 -3.28 10.76
C ALA A 135 10.77 -2.40 11.67
N VAL A 136 11.30 -1.30 11.14
CA VAL A 136 12.07 -0.31 11.92
C VAL A 136 11.20 0.31 13.02
N ALA A 137 9.98 0.76 12.69
CA ALA A 137 9.06 1.31 13.69
C ALA A 137 8.75 0.30 14.81
N ASN A 138 8.59 -0.98 14.44
CA ASN A 138 8.36 -2.07 15.38
C ASN A 138 9.53 -2.25 16.38
N ASN A 139 10.76 -2.12 15.89
CA ASN A 139 11.97 -2.30 16.72
C ASN A 139 12.26 -1.09 17.61
N TRP A 140 12.01 0.13 17.14
CA TRP A 140 12.30 1.37 17.88
C TRP A 140 11.27 1.73 18.94
N PHE A 141 10.02 1.22 18.79
CA PHE A 141 8.91 1.60 19.67
C PHE A 141 8.14 0.35 20.16
N ILE A 142 7.88 0.29 21.46
CA ILE A 142 7.04 -0.70 22.11
C ILE A 142 5.69 -0.06 22.47
N ARG A 143 5.69 0.96 23.33
CA ARG A 143 4.46 1.67 23.76
C ARG A 143 3.88 2.59 22.69
N LYS A 144 4.74 3.26 21.91
CA LYS A 144 4.34 4.21 20.86
C LYS A 144 4.35 3.59 19.43
N ARG A 145 4.42 2.26 19.34
CA ARG A 145 4.50 1.51 18.08
C ARG A 145 3.39 1.89 17.09
N ALA A 146 2.14 1.90 17.56
CA ALA A 146 0.99 2.25 16.71
C ALA A 146 1.12 3.68 16.15
N LYS A 147 1.58 4.64 16.96
CA LYS A 147 1.80 6.03 16.51
C LYS A 147 2.92 6.11 15.48
N ALA A 148 4.04 5.39 15.69
CA ALA A 148 5.16 5.37 14.75
C ALA A 148 4.75 4.77 13.40
N MET A 149 4.03 3.64 13.41
CA MET A 149 3.50 3.03 12.18
C MET A 149 2.46 3.91 11.48
N ALA A 150 1.62 4.62 12.25
CA ALA A 150 0.65 5.57 11.70
C ALA A 150 1.33 6.74 10.99
N VAL A 151 2.44 7.28 11.53
CA VAL A 151 3.22 8.36 10.90
C VAL A 151 3.81 7.88 9.56
N ILE A 152 4.39 6.67 9.50
CA ILE A 152 4.93 6.10 8.26
C ILE A 152 3.81 5.90 7.22
N SER A 153 2.68 5.35 7.65
CA SER A 153 1.52 5.13 6.76
C SER A 153 0.90 6.45 6.27
N ALA A 154 0.85 7.47 7.13
CA ALA A 154 0.41 8.81 6.75
C ALA A 154 1.36 9.43 5.73
N GLY A 155 2.68 9.20 5.87
CA GLY A 155 3.67 9.61 4.88
C GLY A 155 3.31 9.13 3.47
N VAL A 156 2.96 7.86 3.30
CA VAL A 156 2.54 7.30 2.00
C VAL A 156 1.34 8.06 1.42
N GLY A 157 0.34 8.38 2.25
CA GLY A 157 -0.83 9.16 1.83
C GLY A 157 -0.47 10.60 1.46
N ILE A 158 0.37 11.26 2.26
CA ILE A 158 0.85 12.63 1.99
C ILE A 158 1.62 12.65 0.67
N GLY A 159 2.48 11.65 0.43
CA GLY A 159 3.18 11.50 -0.84
C GLY A 159 2.23 11.37 -2.03
N GLY A 160 1.19 10.54 -1.91
CA GLY A 160 0.14 10.44 -2.93
C GLY A 160 -0.55 11.79 -3.19
N ALA A 161 -0.91 12.51 -2.13
CA ALA A 161 -1.59 13.80 -2.25
C ALA A 161 -0.75 14.91 -2.92
N ILE A 162 0.58 14.90 -2.71
CA ILE A 162 1.47 15.97 -3.20
C ILE A 162 2.18 15.57 -4.50
N ILE A 163 2.72 14.35 -4.56
CA ILE A 163 3.59 13.94 -5.66
C ILE A 163 2.76 13.55 -6.89
N VAL A 164 1.57 12.96 -6.73
CA VAL A 164 0.75 12.55 -7.89
C VAL A 164 0.35 13.74 -8.76
N PRO A 165 -0.13 14.88 -8.22
CA PRO A 165 -0.33 16.09 -9.02
C PRO A 165 0.93 16.56 -9.74
N ALA A 166 2.09 16.50 -9.06
CA ALA A 166 3.37 16.89 -9.67
C ALA A 166 3.78 15.94 -10.82
N VAL A 167 3.50 14.65 -10.70
CA VAL A 167 3.69 13.66 -11.78
C VAL A 167 2.80 14.00 -12.97
N GLY A 168 1.50 14.30 -12.76
CA GLY A 168 0.58 14.65 -13.81
C GLY A 168 1.01 15.94 -14.56
N MET A 169 1.37 16.99 -13.80
CA MET A 169 1.93 18.21 -14.40
C MET A 169 3.21 17.93 -15.19
N GLY A 170 4.08 17.07 -14.65
CA GLY A 170 5.31 16.69 -15.32
C GLY A 170 5.06 15.98 -16.65
N ILE A 171 4.10 15.04 -16.69
CA ILE A 171 3.76 14.31 -17.92
C ILE A 171 3.25 15.27 -19.01
N ASP A 172 2.40 16.23 -18.64
CA ASP A 172 1.81 17.16 -19.61
C ASP A 172 2.79 18.25 -20.09
N HIS A 173 3.74 18.68 -19.23
CA HIS A 173 4.52 19.89 -19.49
C HIS A 173 6.05 19.71 -19.62
N LEU A 174 6.61 18.61 -19.11
CA LEU A 174 8.04 18.33 -19.20
C LEU A 174 8.37 17.60 -20.52
N THR A 175 8.24 18.33 -21.65
CA THR A 175 8.63 17.85 -22.96
C THR A 175 9.92 18.54 -23.40
N GLY A 176 10.75 17.87 -24.22
CA GLY A 176 11.95 18.42 -24.83
C GLY A 176 13.22 17.75 -24.35
N TRP A 177 13.85 18.16 -23.26
CA TRP A 177 15.12 17.58 -22.81
C TRP A 177 14.98 16.86 -21.45
N PRO A 178 15.56 15.66 -21.24
CA PRO A 178 16.34 14.86 -22.21
C PRO A 178 15.49 14.06 -23.20
N PHE A 179 14.17 13.96 -23.02
CA PHE A 179 13.27 13.21 -23.89
C PHE A 179 12.13 14.10 -24.40
N ASP A 180 11.66 13.85 -25.61
CA ASP A 180 10.52 14.57 -26.20
C ASP A 180 9.18 14.20 -25.56
N VAL A 181 9.13 13.10 -24.81
CA VAL A 181 7.91 12.56 -24.18
C VAL A 181 7.94 12.80 -22.67
N GLY A 182 6.88 13.45 -22.15
CA GLY A 182 6.83 13.92 -20.77
C GLY A 182 6.94 12.81 -19.72
N TRP A 183 6.32 11.64 -19.92
CA TRP A 183 6.41 10.55 -18.95
C TRP A 183 7.83 10.00 -18.78
N ARG A 184 8.64 10.00 -19.86
CA ARG A 184 10.07 9.59 -19.78
C ARG A 184 10.87 10.58 -18.94
N ASN A 185 10.63 11.87 -19.10
CA ASN A 185 11.26 12.91 -18.30
C ASN A 185 10.87 12.78 -16.82
N VAL A 186 9.60 12.52 -16.52
CA VAL A 186 9.12 12.30 -15.15
C VAL A 186 9.75 11.04 -14.55
N ALA A 187 9.81 9.93 -15.29
CA ALA A 187 10.45 8.70 -14.83
C ALA A 187 11.96 8.91 -14.58
N PHE A 188 12.65 9.62 -15.47
CA PHE A 188 14.06 9.94 -15.34
C PHE A 188 14.35 10.79 -14.10
N ILE A 189 13.58 11.88 -13.90
CA ILE A 189 13.67 12.74 -12.72
C ILE A 189 13.36 11.95 -11.45
N ALA A 190 12.34 11.10 -11.47
CA ALA A 190 11.98 10.24 -10.33
C ALA A 190 13.15 9.31 -9.95
N GLY A 191 13.82 8.71 -10.94
CA GLY A 191 15.01 7.89 -10.69
C GLY A 191 16.16 8.68 -10.06
N ILE A 192 16.43 9.89 -10.56
CA ILE A 192 17.47 10.77 -9.99
C ILE A 192 17.13 11.17 -8.56
N ILE A 193 15.90 11.60 -8.28
CA ILE A 193 15.47 11.98 -6.94
C ILE A 193 15.62 10.78 -5.98
N LEU A 194 15.29 9.56 -6.41
CA LEU A 194 15.49 8.35 -5.62
C LEU A 194 16.95 8.16 -5.22
N LEU A 195 17.87 8.29 -6.18
CA LEU A 195 19.29 8.03 -5.96
C LEU A 195 19.97 9.16 -5.17
N VAL A 196 19.59 10.42 -5.43
CA VAL A 196 20.29 11.59 -4.87
C VAL A 196 19.65 12.07 -3.58
N CYS A 197 18.32 12.08 -3.48
CA CYS A 197 17.60 12.66 -2.34
C CYS A 197 17.07 11.60 -1.37
N ILE A 198 16.47 10.54 -1.89
CA ILE A 198 15.76 9.55 -1.06
C ILE A 198 16.72 8.50 -0.50
N TRP A 199 17.59 7.95 -1.32
CA TRP A 199 18.57 6.94 -0.87
C TRP A 199 19.44 7.40 0.30
N PRO A 200 20.00 8.64 0.34
CA PRO A 200 20.77 9.11 1.48
C PRO A 200 20.01 9.13 2.82
N LEU A 201 18.65 9.23 2.79
CA LEU A 201 17.86 9.16 4.02
C LEU A 201 18.00 7.81 4.74
N VAL A 202 18.36 6.74 4.02
CA VAL A 202 18.63 5.42 4.60
C VAL A 202 19.82 5.47 5.55
N LEU A 203 20.75 6.42 5.39
CA LEU A 203 21.89 6.59 6.27
C LEU A 203 21.47 7.02 7.69
N VAL A 204 20.31 7.69 7.82
CA VAL A 204 19.70 8.05 9.11
C VAL A 204 19.08 6.84 9.79
N ILE A 205 18.61 5.87 9.01
CA ILE A 205 17.91 4.71 9.54
C ILE A 205 18.90 3.78 10.26
N ARG A 206 18.51 3.34 11.47
CA ARG A 206 19.20 2.32 12.26
C ARG A 206 18.24 1.17 12.49
N HIS A 207 18.76 -0.04 12.51
CA HIS A 207 17.95 -1.24 12.62
C HIS A 207 17.17 -1.29 13.95
N SER A 208 17.84 -0.95 15.03
CA SER A 208 17.25 -0.94 16.37
C SER A 208 17.90 0.11 17.25
N PRO A 209 17.25 0.56 18.34
CA PRO A 209 17.80 1.54 19.26
C PRO A 209 19.05 1.03 19.98
N GLU A 210 19.13 -0.28 20.27
CA GLU A 210 20.28 -0.92 20.93
C GLU A 210 21.55 -0.78 20.11
N SER A 211 21.44 -0.74 18.78
CA SER A 211 22.58 -0.56 17.86
C SER A 211 23.29 0.79 18.05
N VAL A 212 22.67 1.74 18.75
CA VAL A 212 23.19 3.07 19.06
C VAL A 212 23.24 3.34 20.58
N GLY A 213 23.07 2.30 21.40
CA GLY A 213 23.14 2.39 22.86
C GLY A 213 21.90 3.01 23.52
N LEU A 214 20.77 2.99 22.84
CA LEU A 214 19.47 3.47 23.32
C LEU A 214 18.54 2.30 23.64
N ARG A 215 17.48 2.56 24.39
CA ARG A 215 16.38 1.61 24.61
C ARG A 215 15.15 2.00 23.76
N PRO A 216 14.26 1.06 23.48
CA PRO A 216 12.98 1.38 22.82
C PRO A 216 12.22 2.46 23.60
N ASP A 217 11.45 3.28 22.88
CA ASP A 217 10.69 4.43 23.40
C ASP A 217 11.52 5.52 24.09
N GLY A 218 12.87 5.38 24.18
CA GLY A 218 13.78 6.32 24.86
C GLY A 218 13.80 6.14 26.37
N ASP A 219 13.49 4.96 26.88
CA ASP A 219 13.49 4.69 28.31
C ASP A 219 14.91 4.83 28.89
N PRO A 220 15.05 5.44 30.11
CA PRO A 220 16.34 5.58 30.74
C PRO A 220 16.96 4.23 31.08
N VAL A 221 18.28 4.14 30.99
CA VAL A 221 19.06 2.96 31.40
C VAL A 221 19.12 3.00 32.92
N GLY A 222 18.13 2.48 33.62
CA GLY A 222 18.06 2.43 35.06
C GLY A 222 18.18 0.99 35.60
N GLU A 223 18.76 0.82 36.77
CA GLU A 223 19.08 -0.44 37.47
C GLU A 223 17.86 -1.34 37.81
N GLU A 224 16.63 -0.81 37.73
CA GLU A 224 15.41 -1.54 38.13
C GLU A 224 14.99 -2.69 37.19
N VAL A 225 15.57 -2.82 35.99
CA VAL A 225 15.18 -3.89 35.03
C VAL A 225 16.04 -5.15 35.19
N ALA A 226 17.17 -5.07 35.89
CA ALA A 226 17.97 -6.26 36.23
C ALA A 226 17.16 -7.27 37.08
N ASN A 227 16.22 -6.80 37.90
CA ASN A 227 15.38 -7.65 38.76
C ASN A 227 14.14 -8.26 38.04
N ARG A 228 13.74 -7.74 36.87
CA ARG A 228 12.68 -8.36 36.04
C ARG A 228 13.21 -9.36 35.04
N SER A 229 14.48 -9.25 34.65
CA SER A 229 15.12 -10.22 33.75
C SER A 229 15.44 -11.55 34.42
N SER A 230 15.53 -11.60 35.76
CA SER A 230 15.77 -12.83 36.51
C SER A 230 14.53 -13.71 36.72
N VAL A 231 13.35 -13.23 36.32
CA VAL A 231 12.07 -13.98 36.40
C VAL A 231 11.64 -14.57 35.05
N ILE A 232 12.33 -14.22 33.93
CA ILE A 232 11.97 -14.66 32.57
C ILE A 232 13.12 -15.44 31.91
N SER A 233 13.96 -16.08 32.69
CA SER A 233 15.01 -16.96 32.18
C SER A 233 14.69 -18.42 32.50
N ASP A 234 13.59 -18.94 31.99
CA ASP A 234 13.39 -20.38 31.75
C ASP A 234 12.12 -20.56 30.90
N ASP A 235 12.23 -20.35 29.61
CA ASP A 235 11.55 -21.14 28.57
C ASP A 235 11.93 -20.59 27.19
N ALA A 236 12.92 -21.27 26.59
CA ALA A 236 13.22 -21.17 25.16
C ALA A 236 12.19 -22.02 24.36
N GLY A 237 10.96 -21.59 24.36
CA GLY A 237 9.88 -22.13 23.56
C GLY A 237 8.99 -20.98 23.12
N GLY A 238 8.77 -20.87 21.80
CA GLY A 238 8.04 -19.75 21.17
C GLY A 238 6.88 -19.26 22.03
N GLN A 239 6.93 -17.98 22.40
CA GLN A 239 5.89 -17.34 23.18
C GLN A 239 4.58 -17.36 22.39
N GLN A 240 3.76 -18.38 22.62
CA GLN A 240 2.32 -18.27 22.45
C GLN A 240 1.84 -17.26 23.49
N VAL A 241 1.41 -16.09 23.03
CA VAL A 241 0.67 -15.14 23.88
C VAL A 241 -0.52 -15.92 24.42
N ALA A 242 -0.54 -16.15 25.73
CA ALA A 242 -1.65 -16.84 26.36
C ALA A 242 -2.96 -16.09 26.05
N PRO A 243 -4.02 -16.76 25.60
CA PRO A 243 -5.28 -16.11 25.29
C PRO A 243 -5.83 -15.45 26.55
N LEU A 244 -6.30 -14.21 26.40
CA LEU A 244 -7.10 -13.57 27.44
C LEU A 244 -8.33 -14.44 27.64
N VAL A 245 -8.71 -14.72 28.88
CA VAL A 245 -9.83 -15.58 29.23
C VAL A 245 -11.08 -15.10 28.48
N GLY A 246 -11.54 -15.87 27.47
CA GLY A 246 -12.70 -15.55 26.63
C GLY A 246 -12.41 -15.28 25.14
N GLU A 247 -11.15 -15.21 24.67
CA GLU A 247 -10.86 -15.12 23.22
C GLU A 247 -11.00 -16.51 22.56
N VAL A 248 -11.85 -16.58 21.55
CA VAL A 248 -12.00 -17.80 20.74
C VAL A 248 -10.87 -17.85 19.73
N GLU A 249 -9.98 -18.86 19.82
CA GLU A 249 -8.92 -19.05 18.87
C GLU A 249 -9.21 -20.21 17.92
N TYR A 250 -9.01 -19.97 16.63
CA TYR A 250 -9.14 -20.96 15.57
C TYR A 250 -7.78 -21.40 15.06
N GLY A 251 -7.59 -22.70 14.86
CA GLY A 251 -6.54 -23.23 14.02
C GLY A 251 -6.74 -22.82 12.56
N VAL A 252 -5.67 -22.74 11.76
CA VAL A 252 -5.77 -22.31 10.34
C VAL A 252 -6.75 -23.20 9.57
N ALA A 253 -6.61 -24.53 9.67
CA ALA A 253 -7.53 -25.47 9.02
C ALA A 253 -8.97 -25.35 9.51
N GLU A 254 -9.16 -25.06 10.80
CA GLU A 254 -10.50 -24.85 11.40
C GLU A 254 -11.15 -23.58 10.85
N ALA A 255 -10.40 -22.47 10.78
CA ALA A 255 -10.88 -21.20 10.23
C ALA A 255 -11.39 -21.39 8.79
N PHE A 256 -10.64 -22.09 7.93
CA PHE A 256 -11.03 -22.37 6.56
C PHE A 256 -12.18 -23.38 6.41
N ARG A 257 -12.58 -24.07 7.47
CA ARG A 257 -13.78 -24.89 7.49
C ARG A 257 -15.06 -24.11 7.82
N THR A 258 -14.94 -22.87 8.29
CA THR A 258 -16.10 -22.03 8.65
C THR A 258 -16.69 -21.32 7.43
N LYS A 259 -18.01 -21.19 7.38
CA LYS A 259 -18.72 -20.38 6.37
C LYS A 259 -18.30 -18.90 6.46
N ALA A 260 -18.10 -18.40 7.69
CA ALA A 260 -17.69 -17.03 7.95
C ALA A 260 -16.36 -16.66 7.23
N MET A 261 -15.37 -17.56 7.22
CA MET A 261 -14.10 -17.35 6.51
C MET A 261 -14.32 -17.19 5.00
N TRP A 262 -15.10 -18.05 4.38
CA TRP A 262 -15.31 -18.00 2.93
C TRP A 262 -16.14 -16.80 2.50
N ILE A 263 -17.19 -16.41 3.27
CA ILE A 263 -17.96 -15.21 2.99
C ILE A 263 -17.09 -13.96 3.13
N LEU A 264 -16.29 -13.88 4.20
CA LEU A 264 -15.37 -12.76 4.41
C LEU A 264 -14.30 -12.69 3.32
N LEU A 265 -13.69 -13.83 2.96
CA LEU A 265 -12.68 -13.92 1.91
C LEU A 265 -13.25 -13.53 0.55
N ALA A 266 -14.47 -13.99 0.21
CA ALA A 266 -15.16 -13.59 -1.01
C ALA A 266 -15.42 -12.07 -1.02
N GLY A 267 -15.93 -11.50 0.07
CA GLY A 267 -16.17 -10.07 0.19
C GLY A 267 -14.89 -9.24 0.01
N ILE A 268 -13.78 -9.65 0.65
CA ILE A 268 -12.48 -9.00 0.53
C ILE A 268 -11.97 -9.11 -0.91
N THR A 269 -12.04 -10.30 -1.52
CA THR A 269 -11.56 -10.53 -2.91
C THR A 269 -12.34 -9.70 -3.91
N LEU A 270 -13.68 -9.73 -3.89
CA LEU A 270 -14.54 -8.93 -4.76
C LEU A 270 -14.30 -7.43 -4.60
N ARG A 271 -14.15 -6.97 -3.34
CA ARG A 271 -13.80 -5.58 -3.06
C ARG A 271 -12.46 -5.21 -3.68
N PHE A 272 -11.42 -6.04 -3.51
CA PHE A 272 -10.11 -5.77 -4.11
C PHE A 272 -10.17 -5.80 -5.64
N THR A 273 -10.93 -6.71 -6.24
CA THR A 273 -11.15 -6.77 -7.69
C THR A 273 -11.69 -5.44 -8.24
N ALA A 274 -12.80 -4.94 -7.67
CA ALA A 274 -13.40 -3.69 -8.13
C ALA A 274 -12.50 -2.48 -7.83
N HIS A 275 -11.91 -2.44 -6.63
CA HIS A 275 -11.08 -1.32 -6.19
C HIS A 275 -9.81 -1.19 -7.03
N THR A 276 -9.08 -2.28 -7.29
CA THR A 276 -7.85 -2.23 -8.07
C THR A 276 -8.13 -1.98 -9.56
N ALA A 277 -9.23 -2.49 -10.10
CA ALA A 277 -9.64 -2.18 -11.46
C ALA A 277 -9.85 -0.67 -11.66
N ILE A 278 -10.62 -0.04 -10.76
CA ILE A 278 -10.84 1.41 -10.81
C ILE A 278 -9.51 2.16 -10.62
N MET A 279 -8.69 1.77 -9.64
CA MET A 279 -7.42 2.48 -9.35
C MET A 279 -6.40 2.41 -10.48
N VAL A 280 -6.31 1.27 -11.18
CA VAL A 280 -5.39 1.10 -12.32
C VAL A 280 -5.83 1.95 -13.51
N HIS A 281 -7.13 1.98 -13.77
CA HIS A 281 -7.70 2.70 -14.90
C HIS A 281 -8.21 4.10 -14.54
N LEU A 282 -7.92 4.62 -13.33
CA LEU A 282 -8.52 5.87 -12.86
C LEU A 282 -8.12 7.08 -13.74
N SER A 283 -6.82 7.24 -14.05
CA SER A 283 -6.39 8.29 -14.98
C SER A 283 -6.98 8.10 -16.37
N PRO A 284 -6.87 6.92 -17.01
CA PRO A 284 -7.51 6.65 -18.29
C PRO A 284 -9.02 6.95 -18.32
N ILE A 285 -9.76 6.59 -17.27
CA ILE A 285 -11.19 6.88 -17.17
C ILE A 285 -11.43 8.40 -17.09
N LEU A 286 -10.68 9.13 -16.27
CA LEU A 286 -10.81 10.58 -16.16
C LEU A 286 -10.42 11.30 -17.46
N GLU A 287 -9.39 10.81 -18.14
CA GLU A 287 -8.92 11.34 -19.42
C GLU A 287 -9.92 11.06 -20.55
N SER A 288 -10.57 9.90 -20.57
CA SER A 288 -11.65 9.60 -21.54
C SER A 288 -12.86 10.51 -21.38
N GLN A 289 -13.04 11.14 -20.20
CA GLN A 289 -14.06 12.15 -19.91
C GLN A 289 -13.55 13.60 -20.13
N GLY A 290 -12.44 13.77 -20.86
CA GLY A 290 -11.89 15.06 -21.26
C GLY A 290 -11.10 15.80 -20.17
N MET A 291 -10.58 15.11 -19.16
CA MET A 291 -9.60 15.69 -18.24
C MET A 291 -8.20 15.57 -18.83
N SER A 292 -7.34 16.57 -18.60
CA SER A 292 -5.91 16.44 -18.87
C SER A 292 -5.25 15.53 -17.82
N THR A 293 -4.08 14.97 -18.13
CA THR A 293 -3.29 14.15 -17.18
C THR A 293 -2.97 14.95 -15.91
N THR A 294 -2.69 16.25 -16.05
CA THR A 294 -2.56 17.18 -14.91
C THR A 294 -3.79 17.16 -14.01
N LEU A 295 -5.00 17.35 -14.58
CA LEU A 295 -6.23 17.40 -13.80
C LEU A 295 -6.58 16.05 -13.18
N ALA A 296 -6.35 14.94 -13.89
CA ALA A 296 -6.46 13.60 -13.37
C ALA A 296 -5.50 13.38 -12.17
N GLY A 297 -4.26 13.85 -12.27
CA GLY A 297 -3.29 13.83 -11.18
C GLY A 297 -3.77 14.60 -9.95
N PHE A 298 -4.35 15.79 -10.12
CA PHE A 298 -4.96 16.55 -9.01
C PHE A 298 -6.16 15.81 -8.41
N ALA A 299 -7.04 15.23 -9.22
CA ALA A 299 -8.20 14.47 -8.75
C ALA A 299 -7.76 13.25 -7.90
N ILE A 300 -6.76 12.50 -8.35
CA ILE A 300 -6.18 11.37 -7.61
C ILE A 300 -5.51 11.87 -6.32
N GLY A 301 -4.74 12.95 -6.39
CA GLY A 301 -4.11 13.56 -5.22
C GLY A 301 -5.13 13.98 -4.14
N ILE A 302 -6.21 14.63 -4.54
CA ILE A 302 -7.34 15.03 -3.67
C ILE A 302 -8.03 13.78 -3.11
N MET A 303 -8.28 12.76 -3.93
CA MET A 303 -8.85 11.50 -3.48
C MET A 303 -8.00 10.87 -2.36
N VAL A 304 -6.69 10.82 -2.54
CA VAL A 304 -5.77 10.27 -1.53
C VAL A 304 -5.77 11.14 -0.27
N ALA A 305 -5.74 12.47 -0.40
CA ALA A 305 -5.80 13.40 0.74
C ALA A 305 -7.10 13.22 1.54
N LEU A 306 -8.25 13.16 0.88
CA LEU A 306 -9.56 12.93 1.50
C LEU A 306 -9.69 11.55 2.14
N SER A 307 -8.94 10.55 1.65
CA SER A 307 -8.95 9.21 2.24
C SER A 307 -8.32 9.17 3.65
N ILE A 308 -7.45 10.12 4.00
CA ILE A 308 -6.75 10.13 5.30
C ILE A 308 -7.74 10.36 6.45
N PRO A 309 -8.53 11.45 6.48
CA PRO A 309 -9.56 11.62 7.51
C PRO A 309 -10.62 10.53 7.45
N GLY A 310 -10.95 10.02 6.25
CA GLY A 310 -11.84 8.87 6.10
C GLY A 310 -11.38 7.64 6.86
N ARG A 311 -10.09 7.29 6.77
CA ARG A 311 -9.50 6.16 7.50
C ARG A 311 -9.57 6.34 9.03
N ILE A 312 -9.34 7.56 9.53
CA ILE A 312 -9.42 7.87 10.97
C ILE A 312 -10.86 7.67 11.45
N LEU A 313 -11.84 8.23 10.71
CA LEU A 313 -13.25 8.10 11.05
C LEU A 313 -13.71 6.63 11.02
N VAL A 314 -13.29 5.88 10.01
CA VAL A 314 -13.59 4.45 9.87
C VAL A 314 -13.01 3.64 11.04
N GLY A 315 -11.79 3.94 11.49
CA GLY A 315 -11.21 3.34 12.69
C GLY A 315 -12.07 3.57 13.91
N PHE A 316 -12.48 4.83 14.15
CA PHE A 316 -13.37 5.19 15.26
C PHE A 316 -14.75 4.51 15.19
N LEU A 317 -15.34 4.43 13.99
CA LEU A 317 -16.61 3.74 13.77
C LEU A 317 -16.47 2.23 14.03
N GLY A 318 -15.35 1.62 13.61
CA GLY A 318 -15.05 0.21 13.82
C GLY A 318 -14.87 -0.18 15.29
N ASP A 319 -14.41 0.77 16.12
CA ASP A 319 -14.31 0.57 17.57
C ASP A 319 -15.69 0.66 18.28
N ARG A 320 -16.63 1.38 17.67
CA ARG A 320 -17.95 1.65 18.29
C ARG A 320 -19.09 0.76 17.78
N PHE A 321 -18.96 0.24 16.55
CA PHE A 321 -19.98 -0.56 15.88
C PHE A 321 -19.41 -1.90 15.40
N GLN A 322 -20.28 -2.81 15.00
CA GLN A 322 -19.88 -4.07 14.38
C GLN A 322 -19.08 -3.81 13.10
N LYS A 323 -17.82 -4.22 13.08
CA LYS A 323 -16.87 -3.89 12.01
C LYS A 323 -17.34 -4.35 10.62
N ASN A 324 -17.96 -5.54 10.52
CA ASN A 324 -18.52 -6.04 9.26
C ASN A 324 -19.66 -5.13 8.74
N ARG A 325 -20.50 -4.61 9.62
CA ARG A 325 -21.57 -3.65 9.25
C ARG A 325 -21.00 -2.32 8.81
N VAL A 326 -19.97 -1.82 9.50
CA VAL A 326 -19.28 -0.58 9.10
C VAL A 326 -18.68 -0.75 7.70
N VAL A 327 -17.98 -1.86 7.42
CA VAL A 327 -17.46 -2.15 6.08
C VAL A 327 -18.59 -2.25 5.06
N ALA A 328 -19.70 -2.93 5.38
CA ALA A 328 -20.84 -3.04 4.47
C ALA A 328 -21.43 -1.65 4.12
N TRP A 329 -21.56 -0.74 5.07
CA TRP A 329 -22.02 0.64 4.79
C TRP A 329 -21.02 1.43 3.93
N LEU A 330 -19.73 1.26 4.18
CA LEU A 330 -18.69 1.88 3.33
C LEU A 330 -18.73 1.30 1.90
N MET A 331 -19.03 0.01 1.76
CA MET A 331 -19.23 -0.61 0.46
C MET A 331 -20.49 -0.10 -0.24
N VAL A 332 -21.58 0.24 0.50
CA VAL A 332 -22.74 0.93 -0.08
C VAL A 332 -22.30 2.30 -0.65
N ILE A 333 -21.48 3.05 0.08
CA ILE A 333 -20.91 4.32 -0.44
C ILE A 333 -20.07 4.06 -1.71
N GLN A 334 -19.29 2.98 -1.74
CA GLN A 334 -18.54 2.62 -2.93
C GLN A 334 -19.44 2.20 -4.11
N VAL A 335 -20.56 1.52 -3.85
CA VAL A 335 -21.60 1.22 -4.85
C VAL A 335 -22.15 2.52 -5.45
N VAL A 336 -22.51 3.48 -4.59
CA VAL A 336 -22.99 4.82 -5.05
C VAL A 336 -21.92 5.53 -5.85
N ALA A 337 -20.66 5.52 -5.39
CA ALA A 337 -19.55 6.12 -6.11
C ALA A 337 -19.38 5.49 -7.51
N THR A 338 -19.38 4.15 -7.58
CA THR A 338 -19.22 3.44 -8.87
C THR A 338 -20.43 3.66 -9.78
N PHE A 339 -21.64 3.80 -9.22
CA PHE A 339 -22.84 4.14 -9.98
C PHE A 339 -22.75 5.57 -10.54
N VAL A 340 -22.29 6.54 -9.76
CA VAL A 340 -22.02 7.91 -10.23
C VAL A 340 -20.99 7.88 -11.36
N LEU A 341 -19.91 7.11 -11.22
CA LEU A 341 -18.90 6.97 -12.27
C LEU A 341 -19.47 6.35 -13.55
N TYR A 342 -20.38 5.37 -13.42
CA TYR A 342 -21.03 4.72 -14.57
C TYR A 342 -21.84 5.68 -15.42
N GLY A 343 -22.56 6.63 -14.78
CA GLY A 343 -23.38 7.62 -15.46
C GLY A 343 -22.74 9.03 -15.55
N ALA A 344 -21.42 9.13 -15.34
CA ALA A 344 -20.76 10.44 -15.28
C ALA A 344 -20.62 11.07 -16.67
N ASP A 345 -21.39 12.14 -16.92
CA ASP A 345 -21.31 12.97 -18.12
C ASP A 345 -20.77 14.37 -17.82
N THR A 346 -20.69 14.74 -16.54
CA THR A 346 -20.27 16.07 -16.12
C THR A 346 -19.04 16.01 -15.20
N ARG A 347 -18.27 17.12 -15.19
CA ARG A 347 -17.14 17.27 -14.26
C ARG A 347 -17.56 17.21 -12.79
N PHE A 348 -18.78 17.67 -12.48
CA PHE A 348 -19.30 17.61 -11.11
C PHE A 348 -19.46 16.16 -10.64
N GLU A 349 -19.99 15.28 -11.48
CA GLU A 349 -20.18 13.85 -11.16
C GLU A 349 -18.84 13.15 -10.97
N LEU A 350 -17.82 13.50 -11.77
CA LEU A 350 -16.47 12.95 -11.58
C LEU A 350 -15.88 13.40 -10.22
N TRP A 351 -16.05 14.65 -9.81
CA TRP A 351 -15.60 15.11 -8.50
C TRP A 351 -16.41 14.49 -7.36
N LEU A 352 -17.71 14.29 -7.55
CA LEU A 352 -18.56 13.57 -6.60
C LEU A 352 -18.09 12.11 -6.42
N PHE A 353 -17.81 11.43 -7.53
CA PHE A 353 -17.21 10.09 -7.50
C PHE A 353 -15.91 10.08 -6.70
N ILE A 354 -14.98 10.99 -6.99
CA ILE A 354 -13.68 11.10 -6.29
C ILE A 354 -13.88 11.25 -4.78
N GLY A 355 -14.80 12.11 -4.33
CA GLY A 355 -15.09 12.31 -2.92
C GLY A 355 -15.68 11.08 -2.24
N LEU A 356 -16.67 10.45 -2.85
CA LEU A 356 -17.31 9.23 -2.33
C LEU A 356 -16.34 8.04 -2.31
N PHE A 357 -15.56 7.86 -3.37
CA PHE A 357 -14.59 6.78 -3.48
C PHE A 357 -13.46 6.93 -2.47
N ALA A 358 -12.98 8.17 -2.26
CA ALA A 358 -11.98 8.50 -1.24
C ALA A 358 -12.45 8.08 0.18
N PHE A 359 -13.71 8.35 0.51
CA PHE A 359 -14.27 7.97 1.81
C PHE A 359 -14.38 6.44 1.96
N ALA A 360 -14.89 5.76 0.93
CA ALA A 360 -14.99 4.30 0.91
C ALA A 360 -13.64 3.58 0.98
N TYR A 361 -12.55 4.25 0.58
CA TYR A 361 -11.18 3.73 0.66
C TYR A 361 -10.79 3.29 2.09
N GLY A 362 -11.32 3.95 3.10
CA GLY A 362 -11.09 3.63 4.52
C GLY A 362 -11.49 2.22 4.94
N ALA A 363 -12.41 1.57 4.24
CA ALA A 363 -12.91 0.23 4.56
C ALA A 363 -11.79 -0.83 4.67
N GLY A 364 -10.67 -0.65 3.95
CA GLY A 364 -9.55 -1.60 3.95
C GLY A 364 -8.91 -1.85 5.31
N ILE A 365 -8.96 -0.89 6.22
CA ILE A 365 -8.39 -1.01 7.56
C ILE A 365 -9.15 -2.05 8.37
N LEU A 366 -10.48 -2.07 8.27
CA LEU A 366 -11.32 -2.96 9.06
C LEU A 366 -11.30 -4.42 8.60
N ASN A 367 -10.93 -4.71 7.35
CA ASN A 367 -10.86 -6.09 6.86
C ASN A 367 -10.03 -6.98 7.78
N TRP A 368 -8.87 -6.51 8.18
CA TRP A 368 -7.95 -7.27 9.02
C TRP A 368 -8.37 -7.28 10.49
N ALA A 369 -9.02 -6.21 10.95
CA ALA A 369 -9.59 -6.17 12.28
C ALA A 369 -10.70 -7.21 12.45
N ILE A 370 -11.56 -7.40 11.42
CA ILE A 370 -12.59 -8.44 11.40
C ILE A 370 -11.98 -9.84 11.49
N VAL A 371 -10.90 -10.10 10.73
CA VAL A 371 -10.21 -11.40 10.78
C VAL A 371 -9.68 -11.68 12.18
N GLY A 372 -9.06 -10.68 12.83
CA GLY A 372 -8.57 -10.81 14.21
C GLY A 372 -9.69 -11.07 15.21
N ASP A 373 -10.84 -10.38 15.07
CA ASP A 373 -12.01 -10.54 15.96
C ASP A 373 -12.68 -11.92 15.81
N TYR A 374 -12.72 -12.46 14.59
CA TYR A 374 -13.45 -13.70 14.30
C TYR A 374 -12.63 -14.96 14.54
N PHE A 375 -11.32 -14.92 14.31
CA PHE A 375 -10.47 -16.11 14.30
C PHE A 375 -9.35 -16.07 15.34
N GLY A 376 -9.26 -14.99 16.13
CA GLY A 376 -8.26 -14.82 17.17
C GLY A 376 -6.91 -14.31 16.66
N ARG A 377 -5.96 -14.17 17.59
CA ARG A 377 -4.67 -13.52 17.34
C ARG A 377 -3.52 -14.48 17.09
N ALA A 378 -3.59 -15.71 17.63
CA ALA A 378 -2.46 -16.65 17.61
C ALA A 378 -2.02 -17.05 16.20
N ARG A 379 -2.96 -17.18 15.25
CA ARG A 379 -2.69 -17.58 13.85
C ARG A 379 -2.99 -16.47 12.84
N PHE A 380 -3.15 -15.23 13.31
CA PHE A 380 -3.55 -14.09 12.48
C PHE A 380 -2.62 -13.87 11.29
N ALA A 381 -1.30 -13.91 11.50
CA ALA A 381 -0.32 -13.68 10.43
C ALA A 381 -0.41 -14.75 9.31
N THR A 382 -0.57 -16.02 9.70
CA THR A 382 -0.72 -17.14 8.76
C THR A 382 -2.04 -17.03 7.98
N LEU A 383 -3.16 -16.75 8.69
CA LEU A 383 -4.47 -16.55 8.06
C LEU A 383 -4.43 -15.40 7.07
N ARG A 384 -3.86 -14.25 7.46
CA ARG A 384 -3.70 -13.09 6.60
C ARG A 384 -2.86 -13.41 5.35
N GLY A 385 -1.77 -14.16 5.50
CA GLY A 385 -0.92 -14.57 4.38
C GLY A 385 -1.67 -15.47 3.38
N MET A 386 -2.39 -16.48 3.87
CA MET A 386 -3.17 -17.38 3.01
C MET A 386 -4.33 -16.66 2.31
N MET A 387 -5.06 -15.80 3.04
CA MET A 387 -6.09 -14.95 2.45
C MET A 387 -5.49 -14.00 1.41
N GLY A 388 -4.24 -13.53 1.67
CA GLY A 388 -3.48 -12.66 0.77
C GLY A 388 -3.31 -13.22 -0.62
N LEU A 389 -2.96 -14.50 -0.73
CA LEU A 389 -2.81 -15.19 -2.02
C LEU A 389 -4.14 -15.18 -2.82
N VAL A 390 -5.26 -15.40 -2.16
CA VAL A 390 -6.57 -15.46 -2.83
C VAL A 390 -7.02 -14.07 -3.29
N PHE A 391 -6.98 -13.07 -2.42
CA PHE A 391 -7.45 -11.74 -2.81
C PHE A 391 -6.49 -11.03 -3.79
N SER A 392 -5.19 -11.39 -3.81
CA SER A 392 -4.27 -10.91 -4.84
C SER A 392 -4.68 -11.37 -6.23
N GLY A 393 -5.27 -12.56 -6.37
CA GLY A 393 -5.90 -13.00 -7.63
C GLY A 393 -6.98 -12.02 -8.10
N GLY A 394 -7.86 -11.57 -7.20
CA GLY A 394 -8.86 -10.54 -7.52
C GLY A 394 -8.24 -9.20 -7.93
N ALA A 395 -7.18 -8.80 -7.24
CA ALA A 395 -6.45 -7.57 -7.55
C ALA A 395 -5.78 -7.58 -8.94
N VAL A 396 -5.43 -8.77 -9.44
CA VAL A 396 -4.88 -8.98 -10.80
C VAL A 396 -5.99 -9.03 -11.84
N VAL A 397 -7.03 -9.82 -11.58
CA VAL A 397 -8.11 -10.08 -12.53
C VAL A 397 -8.90 -8.83 -12.85
N GLY A 398 -9.19 -7.99 -11.86
CA GLY A 398 -10.01 -6.79 -12.03
C GLY A 398 -9.50 -5.83 -13.12
N PRO A 399 -8.27 -5.31 -13.02
CA PRO A 399 -7.73 -4.40 -14.03
C PRO A 399 -7.61 -5.03 -15.42
N VAL A 400 -7.20 -6.31 -15.50
CA VAL A 400 -7.06 -7.02 -16.78
C VAL A 400 -8.40 -7.18 -17.47
N LEU A 401 -9.46 -7.55 -16.75
CA LEU A 401 -10.81 -7.65 -17.31
C LEU A 401 -11.31 -6.29 -17.81
N LEU A 402 -11.10 -5.22 -17.02
CA LEU A 402 -11.50 -3.88 -17.43
C LEU A 402 -10.73 -3.40 -18.67
N GLY A 403 -9.41 -3.68 -18.73
CA GLY A 403 -8.59 -3.38 -19.90
C GLY A 403 -9.02 -4.17 -21.15
N SER A 404 -9.27 -5.48 -21.00
CA SER A 404 -9.76 -6.31 -22.09
C SER A 404 -11.14 -5.85 -22.59
N TYR A 405 -12.00 -5.41 -21.69
CA TYR A 405 -13.29 -4.85 -22.09
C TYR A 405 -13.11 -3.56 -22.90
N TYR A 406 -12.26 -2.65 -22.43
CA TYR A 406 -11.93 -1.42 -23.16
C TYR A 406 -11.34 -1.69 -24.56
N ASP A 407 -10.44 -2.67 -24.68
CA ASP A 407 -9.83 -3.04 -25.97
C ASP A 407 -10.87 -3.52 -27.00
N ASN A 408 -11.95 -4.15 -26.53
CA ASN A 408 -13.01 -4.67 -27.39
C ASN A 408 -14.09 -3.65 -27.75
N THR A 409 -14.35 -2.67 -26.88
CA THR A 409 -15.49 -1.74 -27.02
C THR A 409 -15.08 -0.30 -27.26
N GLY A 410 -13.84 0.08 -26.93
CA GLY A 410 -13.35 1.47 -26.94
C GLY A 410 -13.86 2.31 -25.78
N GLU A 411 -14.67 1.76 -24.85
CA GLU A 411 -15.30 2.49 -23.77
C GLU A 411 -15.18 1.77 -22.42
N TYR A 412 -15.22 2.53 -21.33
CA TYR A 412 -15.21 1.98 -19.97
C TYR A 412 -16.60 1.68 -19.41
N THR A 413 -17.68 2.19 -20.01
CA THR A 413 -19.04 2.24 -19.44
C THR A 413 -19.54 0.88 -18.98
N ALA A 414 -19.61 -0.12 -19.82
CA ALA A 414 -20.11 -1.42 -19.40
C ALA A 414 -19.12 -2.20 -18.52
N GLY A 415 -17.80 -1.94 -18.65
CA GLY A 415 -16.80 -2.45 -17.71
C GLY A 415 -17.04 -1.92 -16.29
N ILE A 416 -17.34 -0.62 -16.14
CA ILE A 416 -17.71 0.00 -14.87
C ILE A 416 -19.02 -0.59 -14.35
N PHE A 417 -20.00 -0.91 -15.21
CA PHE A 417 -21.23 -1.59 -14.81
C PHE A 417 -20.96 -2.99 -14.23
N ILE A 418 -20.04 -3.75 -14.81
CA ILE A 418 -19.60 -5.04 -14.25
C ILE A 418 -18.98 -4.83 -12.86
N LEU A 419 -18.11 -3.82 -12.71
CA LEU A 419 -17.51 -3.50 -11.42
C LEU A 419 -18.54 -3.03 -10.38
N LEU A 420 -19.62 -2.37 -10.81
CA LEU A 420 -20.75 -2.03 -9.96
C LEU A 420 -21.41 -3.30 -9.40
N ILE A 421 -21.68 -4.29 -10.23
CA ILE A 421 -22.23 -5.58 -9.81
C ILE A 421 -21.29 -6.28 -8.83
N VAL A 422 -19.99 -6.32 -9.13
CA VAL A 422 -18.95 -6.89 -8.25
C VAL A 422 -18.93 -6.18 -6.89
N THR A 423 -19.07 -4.85 -6.86
CA THR A 423 -19.11 -4.07 -5.64
C THR A 423 -20.38 -4.35 -4.82
N ILE A 424 -21.54 -4.51 -5.47
CA ILE A 424 -22.79 -4.93 -4.83
C ILE A 424 -22.63 -6.31 -4.21
N MET A 425 -22.05 -7.26 -4.93
CA MET A 425 -21.79 -8.61 -4.39
C MET A 425 -20.85 -8.56 -3.19
N ALA A 426 -19.80 -7.76 -3.22
CA ALA A 426 -18.92 -7.54 -2.08
C ALA A 426 -19.69 -6.97 -0.88
N THR A 427 -20.57 -5.99 -1.11
CA THR A 427 -21.44 -5.40 -0.07
C THR A 427 -22.29 -6.45 0.59
N VAL A 428 -22.95 -7.32 -0.19
CA VAL A 428 -23.77 -8.42 0.31
C VAL A 428 -22.92 -9.39 1.15
N CYS A 429 -21.73 -9.76 0.68
CA CYS A 429 -20.81 -10.60 1.44
C CYS A 429 -20.49 -10.00 2.82
N PHE A 430 -20.09 -8.72 2.89
CA PHE A 430 -19.80 -8.08 4.17
C PHE A 430 -21.04 -7.92 5.07
N TRP A 431 -22.22 -7.76 4.47
CA TRP A 431 -23.46 -7.68 5.22
C TRP A 431 -23.78 -8.99 5.95
N PHE A 432 -23.50 -10.13 5.32
CA PHE A 432 -23.73 -11.47 5.87
C PHE A 432 -22.50 -12.11 6.53
N ALA A 433 -21.33 -11.46 6.49
CA ALA A 433 -20.12 -11.92 7.15
C ALA A 433 -20.25 -11.77 8.68
N GLY A 434 -21.06 -12.62 9.31
CA GLY A 434 -21.14 -12.71 10.76
C GLY A 434 -19.97 -13.47 11.38
N PRO A 435 -19.77 -13.38 12.72
CA PRO A 435 -18.79 -14.20 13.42
C PRO A 435 -19.06 -15.69 13.20
N PRO A 436 -18.03 -16.56 13.21
CA PRO A 436 -18.23 -18.00 13.13
C PRO A 436 -19.03 -18.50 14.32
N GLU A 437 -19.75 -19.61 14.12
CA GLU A 437 -20.49 -20.25 15.21
C GLU A 437 -19.55 -20.65 16.36
N PRO A 438 -19.98 -20.47 17.63
CA PRO A 438 -19.15 -20.86 18.76
C PRO A 438 -18.73 -22.33 18.64
N LYS A 439 -17.50 -22.65 19.03
CA LYS A 439 -17.06 -24.06 19.15
C LYS A 439 -17.93 -24.72 20.21
N THR A 440 -18.75 -25.70 19.80
CA THR A 440 -19.45 -26.62 20.70
C THR A 440 -18.47 -27.61 21.31
#